data_4f0bddec6ba8c112bf9002b4fbf920e2
#
_entry.id   4f0bddec6ba8c112bf9002b4fbf920e2
#
_cell.length_a   1.000
_cell.length_b   1.000
_cell.length_c   1.000
_cell.angle_alpha   90.00
_cell.angle_beta   90.00
_cell.angle_gamma   90.00
#
_symmetry.space_group_name_H-M   'P 1'
#
loop_
_entity.id
_entity.type
_entity.pdbx_description
1 polymer ?
#
loop_
_entity_poly.entity_id
_entity_poly.type
_entity_poly.pdbx_seq_one_letter_code
_entity_poly.pdbx_strand_id
1 'polypeptide(L)'
;MFGQYLLAWRSGVSATSRLLVGVFAMAFVAAAAGAETPSPRIVVGPNILVSRDGDIAHCETMIAANPTDPKNLLGGSIVMVRPDGGSANKAYVSFDGGSTWTDVSFPEEMEHGGGDPQVGFGITGTAYFVGLSNGMNFYRSEDGGKTWSKALCLSRNGDHEMLVTDHTFGPFAGRVYLTDETDVPGSKELETLQMQRRVVLFRSSDDGRSFIGPVEVARGNNTGLAAQNLLVLSDGTLFIPMLEYPNYAINKEASTWKAVFSLSTDGGVTFSSPRRIAEIPFGGVKAMRKSQGSGRVDQMAGPVFAVDPGGKFRDRIYAAWTDLENDRYRLVLSWSGDRGATWSTPKPLDPGVPAYASQFQPMIAVNPDGVLGVYWYDTEGFPSRDRFEISFTASVDGGETFLAKARVSSATSNPFGSGNLRPGPFVSQDRGLVTASFVSGMSRWPNGGDYIGMTAGTDGIFHPFWTDGRSGTYQLYTSAIRVRTDSQPATPAPEKTAASLSDKVTLVFDPIQYDRETQEVLLPVRLKNVSKETLYPPFKVEIKELVHPYSAKAHEEVDVPTILNATNGKTGVGATFDYSKALHDLESLEPEAVTDAILWRFKAASAVKTSFHVGADITGFVAKKGAE
;
A
#
# COMPACT_ATOMS: atom_id res chain seq x y z
N MET A 1 27.07 -60.78 20.68
CA MET A 1 26.91 -62.25 20.58
C MET A 1 26.21 -62.51 19.28
N PHE A 2 26.99 -63.00 18.33
CA PHE A 2 26.83 -64.21 17.52
C PHE A 2 25.50 -64.31 16.79
N GLY A 3 25.40 -64.60 15.50
CA GLY A 3 26.35 -65.01 14.44
C GLY A 3 25.49 -65.42 13.24
N GLN A 4 25.90 -65.04 12.10
CA GLN A 4 26.25 -65.79 10.87
C GLN A 4 25.62 -67.16 10.65
N TYR A 5 25.17 -67.41 9.40
CA TYR A 5 25.65 -68.39 8.40
C TYR A 5 24.74 -68.35 7.16
N LEU A 6 25.19 -67.97 6.02
CA LEU A 6 25.70 -68.59 4.79
C LEU A 6 25.29 -70.06 4.54
N LEU A 7 24.72 -70.34 3.35
CA LEU A 7 25.37 -71.23 2.36
C LEU A 7 24.52 -71.40 1.07
N ALA A 8 25.24 -71.36 -0.02
CA ALA A 8 24.84 -71.61 -1.39
C ALA A 8 24.69 -73.11 -1.68
N TRP A 9 24.04 -73.44 -2.79
CA TRP A 9 24.54 -74.49 -3.72
C TRP A 9 23.99 -74.35 -5.14
N ARG A 10 24.82 -74.80 -6.06
CA ARG A 10 24.81 -74.72 -7.52
C ARG A 10 24.04 -75.85 -8.19
N SER A 11 23.73 -75.60 -9.44
CA SER A 11 24.06 -76.32 -10.70
C SER A 11 22.93 -77.08 -11.42
N GLY A 12 22.94 -76.88 -12.76
CA GLY A 12 22.65 -77.95 -13.69
C GLY A 12 21.92 -77.58 -14.98
N VAL A 13 22.61 -77.21 -15.96
CA VAL A 13 22.54 -77.37 -17.43
C VAL A 13 21.44 -78.20 -18.03
N SER A 14 20.72 -77.70 -19.08
CA SER A 14 20.70 -78.32 -20.44
C SER A 14 19.85 -77.55 -21.44
N ALA A 15 20.38 -77.41 -22.63
CA ALA A 15 19.86 -76.69 -23.80
C ALA A 15 18.75 -77.52 -24.53
N THR A 16 17.80 -76.85 -25.13
CA THR A 16 17.27 -77.20 -26.46
C THR A 16 16.54 -76.00 -27.09
N SER A 17 16.94 -75.71 -28.28
CA SER A 17 16.49 -74.61 -29.16
C SER A 17 15.04 -74.89 -29.63
N ARG A 18 14.18 -73.88 -29.58
CA ARG A 18 13.09 -73.72 -30.56
C ARG A 18 12.88 -72.25 -30.86
N LEU A 19 13.10 -71.89 -32.12
CA LEU A 19 12.82 -70.60 -32.74
C LEU A 19 11.32 -70.34 -32.69
N LEU A 20 10.88 -69.25 -32.05
CA LEU A 20 9.54 -68.71 -32.21
C LEU A 20 9.74 -67.20 -32.54
N VAL A 21 9.34 -66.84 -33.75
CA VAL A 21 9.25 -65.47 -34.25
C VAL A 21 8.08 -64.81 -33.51
N GLY A 22 8.38 -64.00 -32.55
CA GLY A 22 7.41 -63.15 -31.87
C GLY A 22 7.50 -61.73 -32.39
N VAL A 23 6.47 -61.28 -33.09
CA VAL A 23 6.28 -59.88 -33.52
C VAL A 23 6.10 -59.05 -32.26
N PHE A 24 7.11 -58.26 -31.88
CA PHE A 24 6.97 -57.22 -30.85
C PHE A 24 6.23 -56.04 -31.46
N ALA A 25 4.94 -55.89 -31.15
CA ALA A 25 4.24 -54.61 -31.31
C ALA A 25 4.75 -53.66 -30.20
N MET A 26 5.64 -52.72 -30.54
CA MET A 26 5.94 -51.59 -29.67
C MET A 26 4.70 -50.69 -29.59
N ALA A 27 3.96 -50.78 -28.52
CA ALA A 27 3.02 -49.77 -28.14
C ALA A 27 3.81 -48.52 -27.69
N PHE A 28 3.87 -47.49 -28.53
CA PHE A 28 4.28 -46.18 -28.11
C PHE A 28 3.20 -45.65 -27.17
N VAL A 29 3.42 -45.73 -25.87
CA VAL A 29 2.71 -44.90 -24.90
C VAL A 29 3.28 -43.50 -25.08
N ALA A 30 2.60 -42.68 -25.87
CA ALA A 30 2.80 -41.26 -25.84
C ALA A 30 2.41 -40.81 -24.43
N ALA A 31 3.40 -40.60 -23.56
CA ALA A 31 3.20 -39.83 -22.35
C ALA A 31 2.75 -38.44 -22.83
N ALA A 32 1.46 -38.16 -22.73
CA ALA A 32 0.98 -36.78 -22.78
C ALA A 32 1.70 -36.07 -21.61
N ALA A 33 2.70 -35.27 -21.95
CA ALA A 33 3.21 -34.28 -21.02
C ALA A 33 2.00 -33.42 -20.66
N GLY A 34 1.40 -33.69 -19.52
CA GLY A 34 0.36 -32.84 -18.97
C GLY A 34 1.00 -31.45 -18.87
N ALA A 35 0.47 -30.49 -19.59
CA ALA A 35 0.83 -29.10 -19.39
C ALA A 35 0.57 -28.84 -17.91
N GLU A 36 1.64 -28.62 -17.12
CA GLU A 36 1.52 -28.18 -15.74
C GLU A 36 0.65 -26.91 -15.79
N THR A 37 -0.47 -26.94 -15.09
CA THR A 37 -1.26 -25.71 -14.89
C THR A 37 -0.35 -24.72 -14.18
N PRO A 38 -0.12 -23.53 -14.75
CA PRO A 38 0.73 -22.53 -14.10
C PRO A 38 0.20 -22.27 -12.69
N SER A 39 1.07 -22.37 -11.70
CA SER A 39 0.72 -22.04 -10.32
C SER A 39 0.39 -20.54 -10.22
N PRO A 40 -0.53 -20.14 -9.33
CA PRO A 40 -0.84 -18.75 -9.09
C PRO A 40 0.42 -17.94 -8.77
N ARG A 41 0.55 -16.74 -9.34
CA ARG A 41 1.72 -15.87 -9.12
C ARG A 41 1.34 -14.42 -8.88
N ILE A 42 2.13 -13.74 -8.06
CA ILE A 42 2.05 -12.31 -7.84
C ILE A 42 2.89 -11.62 -8.91
N VAL A 43 2.35 -10.54 -9.50
CA VAL A 43 3.03 -9.70 -10.49
C VAL A 43 2.98 -8.27 -9.98
N VAL A 44 4.14 -7.73 -9.61
CA VAL A 44 4.29 -6.38 -9.08
C VAL A 44 4.65 -5.42 -10.22
N GLY A 45 3.92 -4.31 -10.31
CA GLY A 45 4.20 -3.24 -11.24
C GLY A 45 5.20 -2.22 -10.69
N PRO A 46 5.57 -1.21 -11.49
CA PRO A 46 6.48 -0.14 -11.09
C PRO A 46 5.98 0.63 -9.86
N ASN A 47 6.91 1.14 -9.06
CA ASN A 47 6.60 2.04 -7.96
C ASN A 47 6.35 3.46 -8.48
N ILE A 48 5.19 4.00 -8.24
CA ILE A 48 4.77 5.32 -8.69
C ILE A 48 4.83 6.29 -7.52
N LEU A 49 5.57 7.38 -7.69
CA LEU A 49 5.58 8.50 -6.75
C LEU A 49 4.28 9.31 -6.90
N VAL A 50 3.51 9.37 -5.83
CA VAL A 50 2.21 10.05 -5.78
C VAL A 50 2.37 11.52 -5.36
N SER A 51 3.02 11.78 -4.23
CA SER A 51 3.32 13.13 -3.75
C SER A 51 4.54 13.71 -4.48
N ARG A 52 4.50 15.03 -4.78
CA ARG A 52 5.57 15.68 -5.55
C ARG A 52 6.10 16.94 -4.87
N ASP A 53 5.88 17.07 -3.58
CA ASP A 53 6.25 18.23 -2.76
C ASP A 53 7.58 18.04 -1.98
N GLY A 54 8.29 16.95 -2.30
CA GLY A 54 9.70 16.71 -2.00
C GLY A 54 10.11 16.74 -0.53
N ASP A 55 10.02 17.90 0.08
CA ASP A 55 10.49 18.17 1.45
C ASP A 55 9.39 18.06 2.51
N ILE A 56 8.14 17.86 2.11
CA ILE A 56 6.99 17.76 3.02
C ILE A 56 6.76 16.29 3.35
N ALA A 57 6.85 15.95 4.64
CA ALA A 57 6.65 14.57 5.10
C ALA A 57 5.15 14.20 5.13
N HIS A 58 4.86 12.97 4.77
CA HIS A 58 3.53 12.37 4.70
C HIS A 58 3.39 11.21 5.69
N CYS A 59 2.20 11.02 6.25
CA CYS A 59 1.87 9.86 7.08
C CYS A 59 0.37 9.57 7.04
N GLU A 60 -0.02 8.42 7.58
CA GLU A 60 -1.42 7.97 7.65
C GLU A 60 -2.12 8.03 6.29
N THR A 61 -1.90 6.98 5.52
CA THR A 61 -2.31 6.96 4.11
C THR A 61 -3.53 6.11 3.90
N MET A 62 -4.46 6.60 3.08
CA MET A 62 -5.63 5.85 2.64
C MET A 62 -5.79 5.92 1.12
N ILE A 63 -6.39 4.90 0.54
CA ILE A 63 -6.67 4.83 -0.90
C ILE A 63 -7.99 4.12 -1.17
N ALA A 64 -8.72 4.58 -2.18
CA ALA A 64 -9.93 3.95 -2.69
C ALA A 64 -9.92 3.90 -4.22
N ALA A 65 -10.53 2.86 -4.78
CA ALA A 65 -10.79 2.75 -6.22
C ALA A 65 -12.27 3.04 -6.51
N ASN A 66 -12.52 3.78 -7.58
CA ASN A 66 -13.87 4.08 -8.03
C ASN A 66 -14.55 2.80 -8.56
N PRO A 67 -15.70 2.37 -8.00
CA PRO A 67 -16.37 1.14 -8.43
C PRO A 67 -16.92 1.21 -9.87
N THR A 68 -17.09 2.42 -10.42
CA THR A 68 -17.59 2.61 -11.79
C THR A 68 -16.48 2.83 -12.82
N ASP A 69 -15.27 3.17 -12.37
CA ASP A 69 -14.09 3.37 -13.22
C ASP A 69 -12.81 2.98 -12.44
N PRO A 70 -12.27 1.77 -12.61
CA PRO A 70 -11.08 1.32 -11.89
C PRO A 70 -9.82 2.14 -12.20
N LYS A 71 -9.84 2.98 -13.24
CA LYS A 71 -8.74 3.92 -13.52
C LYS A 71 -8.76 5.15 -12.64
N ASN A 72 -9.90 5.45 -12.02
CA ASN A 72 -10.01 6.55 -11.08
C ASN A 72 -9.71 6.07 -9.66
N LEU A 73 -8.59 6.52 -9.12
CA LEU A 73 -8.14 6.24 -7.76
C LEU A 73 -8.06 7.53 -6.96
N LEU A 74 -8.42 7.46 -5.69
CA LEU A 74 -8.35 8.56 -4.73
C LEU A 74 -7.46 8.18 -3.56
N GLY A 75 -6.42 8.96 -3.29
CA GLY A 75 -5.53 8.85 -2.12
C GLY A 75 -5.74 9.97 -1.13
N GLY A 76 -5.49 9.71 0.14
CA GLY A 76 -5.47 10.69 1.23
C GLY A 76 -4.26 10.51 2.11
N SER A 77 -3.75 11.60 2.69
CA SER A 77 -2.63 11.56 3.64
C SER A 77 -2.61 12.78 4.53
N ILE A 78 -2.11 12.63 5.75
CA ILE A 78 -1.62 13.76 6.54
C ILE A 78 -0.33 14.27 5.91
N VAL A 79 -0.18 15.58 5.86
CA VAL A 79 1.04 16.27 5.42
C VAL A 79 1.55 17.25 6.49
N MET A 80 2.85 17.29 6.70
CA MET A 80 3.51 18.19 7.66
C MET A 80 3.89 19.49 6.97
N VAL A 81 2.93 20.40 6.81
CA VAL A 81 3.03 21.58 5.94
C VAL A 81 3.70 22.80 6.59
N ARG A 82 3.84 22.81 7.92
CA ARG A 82 4.31 24.01 8.63
C ARG A 82 5.68 23.80 9.27
N PRO A 83 6.54 24.84 9.25
CA PRO A 83 7.80 24.80 9.99
C PRO A 83 7.62 24.61 11.51
N ASP A 84 6.45 25.00 12.04
CA ASP A 84 6.06 24.84 13.44
C ASP A 84 5.54 23.44 13.80
N GLY A 85 5.54 22.51 12.83
CA GLY A 85 5.05 21.13 13.01
C GLY A 85 3.55 20.97 12.80
N GLY A 86 2.86 21.97 12.29
CA GLY A 86 1.43 21.87 11.94
C GLY A 86 1.19 20.87 10.80
N SER A 87 0.10 20.12 10.90
CA SER A 87 -0.36 19.14 9.89
C SER A 87 -1.56 19.67 9.10
N ALA A 88 -1.78 19.11 7.93
CA ALA A 88 -2.99 19.27 7.13
C ALA A 88 -3.33 17.94 6.45
N ASN A 89 -4.55 17.80 5.95
CA ASN A 89 -4.91 16.68 5.10
C ASN A 89 -4.77 17.07 3.63
N LYS A 90 -4.35 16.13 2.79
CA LYS A 90 -4.20 16.33 1.35
C LYS A 90 -4.79 15.15 0.59
N ALA A 91 -5.49 15.43 -0.50
CA ALA A 91 -6.01 14.43 -1.42
C ALA A 91 -5.16 14.36 -2.67
N TYR A 92 -5.11 13.18 -3.26
CA TYR A 92 -4.42 12.86 -4.50
C TYR A 92 -5.35 12.06 -5.41
N VAL A 93 -5.38 12.37 -6.70
CA VAL A 93 -6.26 11.70 -7.63
C VAL A 93 -5.51 11.21 -8.87
N SER A 94 -5.88 10.01 -9.33
CA SER A 94 -5.44 9.43 -10.59
C SER A 94 -6.65 9.09 -11.46
N PHE A 95 -6.50 9.20 -12.79
CA PHE A 95 -7.49 8.81 -13.79
C PHE A 95 -6.91 7.84 -14.84
N ASP A 96 -5.75 7.28 -14.56
CA ASP A 96 -5.04 6.34 -15.44
C ASP A 96 -4.58 5.06 -14.71
N GLY A 97 -5.33 4.66 -13.67
CA GLY A 97 -5.05 3.44 -12.91
C GLY A 97 -3.81 3.56 -12.02
N GLY A 98 -3.50 4.77 -11.54
CA GLY A 98 -2.39 5.02 -10.64
C GLY A 98 -1.06 5.27 -11.33
N SER A 99 -1.03 5.37 -12.67
CA SER A 99 0.20 5.67 -13.42
C SER A 99 0.68 7.09 -13.23
N THR A 100 -0.25 8.05 -13.10
CA THR A 100 0.04 9.46 -12.75
C THR A 100 -0.94 9.96 -11.70
N TRP A 101 -0.48 10.93 -10.89
CA TRP A 101 -1.24 11.49 -9.79
C TRP A 101 -1.16 13.00 -9.77
N THR A 102 -2.24 13.62 -9.34
CA THR A 102 -2.34 15.06 -9.11
C THR A 102 -2.81 15.29 -7.69
N ASP A 103 -2.16 16.18 -6.97
CA ASP A 103 -2.64 16.65 -5.67
C ASP A 103 -3.81 17.62 -5.86
N VAL A 104 -4.74 17.58 -4.91
CA VAL A 104 -5.98 18.35 -4.98
C VAL A 104 -6.17 19.16 -3.71
N SER A 105 -6.53 20.42 -3.88
CA SER A 105 -6.84 21.33 -2.78
C SER A 105 -8.32 21.33 -2.47
N PHE A 106 -8.65 21.48 -1.18
CA PHE A 106 -10.01 21.69 -0.73
C PHE A 106 -10.40 23.19 -0.83
N PRO A 107 -11.70 23.53 -0.95
CA PRO A 107 -12.16 24.91 -1.09
C PRO A 107 -11.83 25.83 0.10
N GLU A 108 -11.63 25.23 1.26
CA GLU A 108 -11.30 25.91 2.50
C GLU A 108 -9.99 25.36 3.02
N GLU A 109 -9.07 26.24 3.41
CA GLU A 109 -7.86 25.83 4.10
C GLU A 109 -8.25 25.16 5.42
N MET A 110 -7.62 24.03 5.73
CA MET A 110 -7.76 23.39 7.03
C MET A 110 -6.98 24.22 8.04
N GLU A 111 -7.65 25.23 8.63
CA GLU A 111 -7.03 26.28 9.43
C GLU A 111 -6.29 25.77 10.67
N HIS A 112 -6.63 24.58 11.17
CA HIS A 112 -6.18 24.12 12.49
C HIS A 112 -5.68 22.67 12.52
N GLY A 113 -4.90 22.28 11.54
CA GLY A 113 -4.32 20.95 11.47
C GLY A 113 -5.11 20.00 10.58
N GLY A 114 -4.58 18.84 10.38
CA GLY A 114 -5.19 17.71 9.68
C GLY A 114 -4.82 16.42 10.38
N GLY A 115 -5.73 15.46 10.38
CA GLY A 115 -5.52 14.12 10.94
C GLY A 115 -6.44 13.13 10.28
N ASP A 116 -6.14 11.88 10.44
CA ASP A 116 -6.95 10.69 10.18
C ASP A 116 -7.69 10.70 8.83
N PRO A 117 -7.03 10.93 7.67
CA PRO A 117 -7.72 11.02 6.39
C PRO A 117 -8.37 9.68 6.03
N GLN A 118 -9.66 9.73 5.65
CA GLN A 118 -10.36 8.61 5.07
C GLN A 118 -10.85 8.97 3.68
N VAL A 119 -10.79 8.03 2.75
CA VAL A 119 -11.24 8.22 1.37
C VAL A 119 -12.16 7.09 0.93
N GLY A 120 -13.11 7.37 0.05
CA GLY A 120 -14.02 6.38 -0.48
C GLY A 120 -14.76 6.87 -1.71
N PHE A 121 -15.51 5.95 -2.31
CA PHE A 121 -16.41 6.25 -3.41
C PHE A 121 -17.82 5.71 -3.13
N GLY A 122 -18.83 6.45 -3.58
CA GLY A 122 -20.19 5.97 -3.69
C GLY A 122 -20.39 5.03 -4.87
N ILE A 123 -21.54 4.35 -4.90
CA ILE A 123 -21.88 3.41 -5.99
C ILE A 123 -21.99 4.08 -7.36
N THR A 124 -22.13 5.40 -7.40
CA THR A 124 -22.24 6.22 -8.63
C THR A 124 -20.91 6.84 -9.05
N GLY A 125 -19.82 6.59 -8.31
CA GLY A 125 -18.51 7.19 -8.56
C GLY A 125 -18.32 8.56 -7.89
N THR A 126 -19.24 9.00 -7.04
CA THR A 126 -19.04 10.16 -6.16
C THR A 126 -17.90 9.89 -5.21
N ALA A 127 -16.90 10.77 -5.17
CA ALA A 127 -15.76 10.62 -4.29
C ALA A 127 -16.01 11.31 -2.93
N TYR A 128 -15.50 10.71 -1.86
CA TYR A 128 -15.60 11.19 -0.48
C TYR A 128 -14.22 11.32 0.14
N PHE A 129 -14.05 12.38 0.92
CA PHE A 129 -12.89 12.59 1.77
C PHE A 129 -13.38 12.99 3.17
N VAL A 130 -12.80 12.40 4.19
CA VAL A 130 -13.03 12.76 5.58
C VAL A 130 -11.69 13.04 6.23
N GLY A 131 -11.65 13.99 7.15
CA GLY A 131 -10.46 14.26 7.92
C GLY A 131 -10.73 15.15 9.11
N LEU A 132 -9.85 15.06 10.09
CA LEU A 132 -9.90 15.89 11.29
C LEU A 132 -9.30 17.29 11.00
N SER A 133 -10.09 18.30 11.30
CA SER A 133 -9.65 19.69 11.37
C SER A 133 -10.68 20.47 12.17
N ASN A 134 -10.42 20.78 13.43
CA ASN A 134 -11.44 21.29 14.37
C ASN A 134 -12.72 20.42 14.46
N GLY A 135 -12.57 19.13 14.29
CA GLY A 135 -13.64 18.15 14.21
C GLY A 135 -13.62 17.34 12.93
N MET A 136 -14.49 16.35 12.83
CA MET A 136 -14.62 15.48 11.66
C MET A 136 -15.32 16.24 10.53
N ASN A 137 -14.62 16.48 9.43
CA ASN A 137 -15.10 17.20 8.25
C ASN A 137 -15.24 16.25 7.08
N PHE A 138 -16.40 16.23 6.48
CA PHE A 138 -16.73 15.43 5.31
C PHE A 138 -16.79 16.32 4.06
N TYR A 139 -16.14 15.87 2.99
CA TYR A 139 -16.11 16.52 1.68
C TYR A 139 -16.62 15.55 0.62
N ARG A 140 -17.28 16.10 -0.40
CA ARG A 140 -17.89 15.36 -1.48
C ARG A 140 -17.44 15.91 -2.84
N SER A 141 -17.17 15.03 -3.81
CA SER A 141 -16.78 15.36 -5.18
C SER A 141 -17.65 14.59 -6.17
N GLU A 142 -18.21 15.28 -7.17
CA GLU A 142 -19.02 14.68 -8.24
C GLU A 142 -18.21 14.38 -9.52
N ASP A 143 -16.92 14.71 -9.53
CA ASP A 143 -16.03 14.58 -10.69
C ASP A 143 -14.83 13.65 -10.44
N GLY A 144 -15.02 12.67 -9.52
CA GLY A 144 -14.03 11.65 -9.20
C GLY A 144 -12.85 12.17 -8.38
N GLY A 145 -13.01 13.28 -7.65
CA GLY A 145 -12.01 13.83 -6.75
C GLY A 145 -11.25 15.05 -7.31
N LYS A 146 -11.61 15.59 -8.48
CA LYS A 146 -10.96 16.78 -9.04
C LYS A 146 -11.33 18.06 -8.31
N THR A 147 -12.62 18.21 -7.98
CA THR A 147 -13.13 19.35 -7.24
C THR A 147 -14.00 18.89 -6.07
N TRP A 148 -14.01 19.68 -5.00
CA TRP A 148 -14.63 19.28 -3.73
C TRP A 148 -15.66 20.29 -3.26
N SER A 149 -16.70 19.81 -2.59
CA SER A 149 -17.66 20.64 -1.86
C SER A 149 -16.99 21.35 -0.69
N LYS A 150 -17.69 22.31 -0.10
CA LYS A 150 -17.36 22.81 1.24
C LYS A 150 -17.49 21.67 2.26
N ALA A 151 -16.76 21.81 3.36
CA ALA A 151 -16.81 20.88 4.47
C ALA A 151 -18.21 20.80 5.10
N LEU A 152 -18.65 19.58 5.37
CA LEU A 152 -19.76 19.30 6.26
C LEU A 152 -19.19 18.80 7.60
N CYS A 153 -19.17 19.65 8.62
CA CYS A 153 -18.67 19.27 9.94
C CYS A 153 -19.71 18.38 10.65
N LEU A 154 -19.34 17.12 10.92
CA LEU A 154 -20.22 16.13 11.53
C LEU A 154 -20.03 16.01 13.05
N SER A 155 -18.80 16.20 13.52
CA SER A 155 -18.44 16.10 14.94
C SER A 155 -17.34 17.13 15.24
N ARG A 156 -17.32 17.67 16.47
CA ARG A 156 -16.31 18.65 16.89
C ARG A 156 -15.24 18.10 17.84
N ASN A 157 -15.44 16.92 18.40
CA ASN A 157 -14.56 16.33 19.43
C ASN A 157 -14.26 14.87 19.11
N GLY A 158 -14.25 14.52 17.83
CA GLY A 158 -14.00 13.17 17.37
C GLY A 158 -12.52 12.89 17.12
N ASP A 159 -12.23 11.62 16.92
CA ASP A 159 -10.91 11.07 16.67
C ASP A 159 -11.07 9.73 15.94
N HIS A 160 -10.11 9.33 15.12
CA HIS A 160 -10.04 8.00 14.51
C HIS A 160 -11.32 7.61 13.72
N GLU A 161 -11.76 8.48 12.83
CA GLU A 161 -12.91 8.24 11.97
C GLU A 161 -12.63 7.15 10.93
N MET A 162 -13.67 6.36 10.61
CA MET A 162 -13.63 5.34 9.56
C MET A 162 -14.81 5.49 8.63
N LEU A 163 -14.56 5.32 7.32
CA LEU A 163 -15.51 5.47 6.24
C LEU A 163 -15.76 4.15 5.52
N VAL A 164 -17.02 3.82 5.24
CA VAL A 164 -17.40 2.77 4.27
C VAL A 164 -18.65 3.15 3.51
N THR A 165 -18.72 2.72 2.25
CA THR A 165 -19.95 2.81 1.43
C THR A 165 -20.50 1.42 1.19
N ASP A 166 -21.82 1.29 1.23
CA ASP A 166 -22.53 0.05 0.87
C ASP A 166 -22.56 -0.09 -0.66
N HIS A 167 -21.62 -0.87 -1.19
CA HIS A 167 -21.54 -1.24 -2.60
C HIS A 167 -22.33 -2.51 -2.94
N THR A 168 -23.13 -3.03 -2.02
CA THR A 168 -23.96 -4.22 -2.26
C THR A 168 -25.21 -3.88 -3.06
N PHE A 169 -25.99 -4.91 -3.38
CA PHE A 169 -27.32 -4.78 -3.97
C PHE A 169 -28.42 -4.95 -2.92
N GLY A 170 -28.07 -4.82 -1.62
CA GLY A 170 -28.96 -4.96 -0.50
C GLY A 170 -29.89 -3.75 -0.30
N PRO A 171 -30.73 -3.79 0.76
CA PRO A 171 -31.71 -2.73 1.03
C PRO A 171 -31.09 -1.39 1.42
N PHE A 172 -29.79 -1.37 1.70
CA PHE A 172 -29.04 -0.19 2.11
C PHE A 172 -28.01 0.25 1.07
N ALA A 173 -28.06 -0.30 -0.14
CA ALA A 173 -27.16 0.02 -1.24
C ALA A 173 -27.00 1.54 -1.43
N GLY A 174 -25.77 2.00 -1.56
CA GLY A 174 -25.41 3.42 -1.71
C GLY A 174 -25.36 4.22 -0.42
N ARG A 175 -25.65 3.63 0.74
CA ARG A 175 -25.46 4.33 2.01
C ARG A 175 -23.98 4.55 2.29
N VAL A 176 -23.70 5.71 2.88
CA VAL A 176 -22.38 6.08 3.38
C VAL A 176 -22.42 6.02 4.90
N TYR A 177 -21.46 5.33 5.49
CA TYR A 177 -21.32 5.19 6.94
C TYR A 177 -19.98 5.76 7.39
N LEU A 178 -20.03 6.51 8.48
CA LEU A 178 -18.87 7.10 9.15
C LEU A 178 -18.93 6.78 10.63
N THR A 179 -17.88 6.25 11.18
CA THR A 179 -17.72 6.17 12.63
C THR A 179 -16.84 7.30 13.14
N ASP A 180 -16.94 7.55 14.43
CA ASP A 180 -16.18 8.54 15.16
C ASP A 180 -15.92 8.01 16.57
N GLU A 181 -14.71 8.16 17.07
CA GLU A 181 -14.34 7.87 18.46
C GLU A 181 -14.55 9.12 19.31
N THR A 182 -15.49 9.09 20.23
CA THR A 182 -15.83 10.25 21.05
C THR A 182 -15.80 9.94 22.54
N ASP A 183 -15.71 10.99 23.35
CA ASP A 183 -15.81 10.85 24.79
C ASP A 183 -17.21 10.46 25.24
N VAL A 184 -17.33 9.67 26.29
CA VAL A 184 -18.62 9.38 26.91
C VAL A 184 -19.09 10.63 27.62
N PRO A 185 -20.32 11.16 27.36
CA PRO A 185 -20.84 12.35 28.00
C PRO A 185 -20.83 12.22 29.53
N GLY A 186 -20.31 13.24 30.21
CA GLY A 186 -20.22 13.27 31.68
C GLY A 186 -19.04 12.51 32.28
N SER A 187 -18.16 11.93 31.49
CA SER A 187 -16.85 11.43 31.96
C SER A 187 -16.02 12.63 32.44
N LYS A 188 -15.51 12.56 33.68
CA LYS A 188 -14.70 13.65 34.27
C LYS A 188 -13.34 13.71 33.57
N GLU A 189 -13.10 14.83 32.91
CA GLU A 189 -11.91 15.07 32.07
C GLU A 189 -10.56 15.11 32.81
N LEU A 190 -10.54 15.27 34.11
CA LEU A 190 -9.34 15.82 34.81
C LEU A 190 -8.57 14.86 35.71
N GLU A 191 -9.07 13.70 36.03
CA GLU A 191 -8.36 12.81 36.98
C GLU A 191 -7.62 11.64 36.32
N THR A 192 -7.90 11.36 35.03
CA THR A 192 -7.18 10.33 34.28
C THR A 192 -6.95 10.80 32.86
N LEU A 193 -5.74 10.77 32.36
CA LEU A 193 -5.34 11.09 30.99
C LEU A 193 -6.00 10.19 29.91
N GLN A 194 -6.94 9.35 30.30
CA GLN A 194 -7.67 8.44 29.42
C GLN A 194 -9.16 8.45 29.82
N MET A 195 -9.92 9.16 29.05
CA MET A 195 -11.38 9.21 29.14
C MET A 195 -11.98 7.87 28.71
N GLN A 196 -13.19 7.57 29.19
CA GLN A 196 -13.97 6.48 28.60
C GLN A 196 -14.37 6.89 27.19
N ARG A 197 -13.98 6.11 26.19
CA ARG A 197 -14.30 6.36 24.80
C ARG A 197 -15.42 5.44 24.31
N ARG A 198 -16.21 5.95 23.40
CA ARG A 198 -17.26 5.23 22.70
C ARG A 198 -17.11 5.42 21.20
N VAL A 199 -17.58 4.45 20.44
CA VAL A 199 -17.74 4.55 19.00
C VAL A 199 -19.17 4.96 18.67
N VAL A 200 -19.34 5.98 17.85
CA VAL A 200 -20.62 6.43 17.31
C VAL A 200 -20.62 6.33 15.79
N LEU A 201 -21.82 6.26 15.19
CA LEU A 201 -22.01 6.16 13.75
C LEU A 201 -22.87 7.31 13.23
N PHE A 202 -22.44 7.87 12.10
CA PHE A 202 -23.21 8.73 11.22
C PHE A 202 -23.53 7.97 9.93
N ARG A 203 -24.71 8.15 9.35
CA ARG A 203 -25.10 7.51 8.09
C ARG A 203 -25.78 8.48 7.15
N SER A 204 -25.48 8.37 5.87
CA SER A 204 -26.12 9.10 4.79
C SER A 204 -26.88 8.12 3.87
N SER A 205 -28.05 8.51 3.41
CA SER A 205 -28.83 7.80 2.39
C SER A 205 -29.05 8.64 1.12
N ASP A 206 -28.37 9.76 1.01
CA ASP A 206 -28.49 10.73 -0.08
C ASP A 206 -27.12 11.05 -0.73
N ASP A 207 -26.26 10.02 -0.82
CA ASP A 207 -24.95 10.10 -1.46
C ASP A 207 -24.03 11.13 -0.78
N GLY A 208 -24.05 11.17 0.57
CA GLY A 208 -23.20 12.05 1.37
C GLY A 208 -23.62 13.51 1.42
N ARG A 209 -24.82 13.87 0.96
CA ARG A 209 -25.30 15.26 1.05
C ARG A 209 -25.74 15.65 2.45
N SER A 210 -26.27 14.70 3.20
CA SER A 210 -26.62 14.88 4.60
C SER A 210 -26.39 13.62 5.41
N PHE A 211 -26.26 13.76 6.73
CA PHE A 211 -26.03 12.64 7.64
C PHE A 211 -27.01 12.65 8.80
N ILE A 212 -27.43 11.47 9.21
CA ILE A 212 -28.21 11.20 10.42
C ILE A 212 -27.27 10.57 11.45
N GLY A 213 -27.25 11.08 12.65
CA GLY A 213 -26.40 10.60 13.75
C GLY A 213 -26.05 11.72 14.72
N PRO A 214 -25.17 11.50 15.69
CA PRO A 214 -24.52 10.22 15.97
C PRO A 214 -25.46 9.20 16.64
N VAL A 215 -25.28 7.92 16.30
CA VAL A 215 -25.88 6.78 16.99
C VAL A 215 -24.77 5.99 17.68
N GLU A 216 -24.92 5.70 18.98
CA GLU A 216 -23.91 4.95 19.71
C GLU A 216 -23.85 3.49 19.24
N VAL A 217 -22.66 3.05 18.80
CA VAL A 217 -22.38 1.67 18.41
C VAL A 217 -22.01 0.84 19.64
N ALA A 218 -21.08 1.32 20.42
CA ALA A 218 -20.58 0.67 21.62
C ALA A 218 -19.83 1.67 22.50
N ARG A 219 -19.72 1.35 23.79
CA ARG A 219 -18.86 2.09 24.73
C ARG A 219 -17.97 1.17 25.54
N GLY A 220 -16.77 1.62 25.87
CA GLY A 220 -15.86 0.93 26.75
C GLY A 220 -16.35 0.93 28.20
N ASN A 221 -16.13 -0.17 28.90
CA ASN A 221 -16.34 -0.25 30.34
C ASN A 221 -14.99 -0.08 31.05
N ASN A 222 -14.64 1.15 31.39
CA ASN A 222 -13.30 1.52 31.84
C ASN A 222 -12.18 1.19 30.83
N THR A 223 -12.54 1.14 29.55
CA THR A 223 -11.65 0.90 28.41
C THR A 223 -11.92 1.94 27.33
N GLY A 224 -10.98 2.15 26.43
CA GLY A 224 -11.21 2.86 25.18
C GLY A 224 -11.69 1.91 24.10
N LEU A 225 -12.44 2.44 23.14
CA LEU A 225 -12.85 1.75 21.91
C LEU A 225 -12.51 2.64 20.72
N ALA A 226 -11.78 2.10 19.74
CA ALA A 226 -11.54 2.75 18.46
C ALA A 226 -12.08 1.88 17.33
N ALA A 227 -12.90 2.43 16.44
CA ALA A 227 -13.34 1.71 15.26
C ALA A 227 -12.16 1.41 14.34
N GLN A 228 -12.18 0.25 13.69
CA GLN A 228 -11.26 -0.12 12.64
C GLN A 228 -12.00 -0.04 11.30
N ASN A 229 -11.31 -0.31 10.20
CA ASN A 229 -11.93 -0.23 8.87
C ASN A 229 -13.24 -1.02 8.78
N LEU A 230 -14.32 -0.30 8.49
CA LEU A 230 -15.69 -0.83 8.48
C LEU A 230 -15.91 -1.75 7.28
N LEU A 231 -16.81 -2.75 7.45
CA LEU A 231 -17.15 -3.67 6.37
C LEU A 231 -18.66 -3.71 6.16
N VAL A 232 -19.08 -3.94 4.91
CA VAL A 232 -20.47 -4.22 4.55
C VAL A 232 -20.54 -5.62 3.95
N LEU A 233 -21.37 -6.49 4.54
CA LEU A 233 -21.62 -7.84 4.04
C LEU A 233 -22.58 -7.80 2.86
N SER A 234 -22.65 -8.90 2.10
CA SER A 234 -23.41 -8.99 0.85
C SER A 234 -24.91 -8.67 0.95
N ASP A 235 -25.49 -8.77 2.14
CA ASP A 235 -26.91 -8.45 2.41
C ASP A 235 -27.10 -7.03 2.99
N GLY A 236 -26.04 -6.21 3.03
CA GLY A 236 -26.05 -4.88 3.62
C GLY A 236 -25.86 -4.86 5.15
N THR A 237 -25.58 -6.00 5.78
CA THR A 237 -25.20 -6.04 7.20
C THR A 237 -23.90 -5.28 7.40
N LEU A 238 -23.92 -4.27 8.27
CA LEU A 238 -22.74 -3.52 8.65
C LEU A 238 -21.98 -4.25 9.76
N PHE A 239 -20.73 -4.57 9.51
CA PHE A 239 -19.79 -5.15 10.47
C PHE A 239 -18.84 -4.05 10.91
N ILE A 240 -18.85 -3.71 12.21
CA ILE A 240 -18.07 -2.63 12.80
C ILE A 240 -17.01 -3.25 13.72
N PRO A 241 -15.80 -3.51 13.22
CA PRO A 241 -14.71 -3.98 14.06
C PRO A 241 -14.16 -2.83 14.88
N MET A 242 -13.73 -3.13 16.09
CA MET A 242 -13.20 -2.16 17.03
C MET A 242 -11.99 -2.74 17.76
N LEU A 243 -11.05 -1.88 18.11
CA LEU A 243 -9.99 -2.17 19.05
C LEU A 243 -10.44 -1.71 20.44
N GLU A 244 -10.55 -2.64 21.40
CA GLU A 244 -10.73 -2.32 22.81
C GLU A 244 -9.34 -2.28 23.46
N TYR A 245 -8.97 -1.12 23.96
CA TYR A 245 -7.70 -0.90 24.64
C TYR A 245 -7.91 -0.54 26.10
N PRO A 246 -7.02 -1.02 27.00
CA PRO A 246 -7.18 -0.79 28.43
C PRO A 246 -6.95 0.67 28.79
N ASN A 247 -7.66 1.15 29.82
CA ASN A 247 -7.31 2.41 30.45
C ASN A 247 -6.00 2.23 31.23
N TYR A 248 -4.89 2.71 30.66
CA TYR A 248 -3.56 2.56 31.23
C TYR A 248 -3.34 3.34 32.53
N ALA A 249 -4.17 4.32 32.84
CA ALA A 249 -4.12 5.01 34.14
C ALA A 249 -4.62 4.11 35.27
N ILE A 250 -5.58 3.23 34.98
CA ILE A 250 -6.18 2.27 35.91
C ILE A 250 -5.42 0.93 35.86
N ASN A 251 -5.15 0.43 34.66
CA ASN A 251 -4.52 -0.87 34.42
C ASN A 251 -3.13 -0.71 33.77
N LYS A 252 -2.13 -0.37 34.57
CA LYS A 252 -0.76 -0.09 34.12
C LYS A 252 -0.01 -1.34 33.64
N GLU A 253 -0.44 -2.52 34.03
CA GLU A 253 0.20 -3.80 33.69
C GLU A 253 -0.49 -4.51 32.52
N ALA A 254 -1.52 -3.88 31.94
CA ALA A 254 -2.16 -4.45 30.76
C ALA A 254 -1.16 -4.63 29.61
N SER A 255 -1.17 -5.80 28.99
CA SER A 255 -0.26 -6.20 27.92
C SER A 255 -0.97 -6.76 26.70
N THR A 256 -2.30 -6.76 26.70
CA THR A 256 -3.15 -7.23 25.61
C THR A 256 -4.21 -6.19 25.26
N TRP A 257 -4.45 -6.04 23.98
CA TRP A 257 -5.64 -5.41 23.42
C TRP A 257 -6.67 -6.48 23.06
N LYS A 258 -7.90 -6.06 22.76
CA LYS A 258 -8.93 -6.98 22.25
C LYS A 258 -9.48 -6.44 20.93
N ALA A 259 -9.48 -7.27 19.90
CA ALA A 259 -10.30 -7.04 18.73
C ALA A 259 -11.72 -7.50 19.04
N VAL A 260 -12.69 -6.59 18.88
CA VAL A 260 -14.11 -6.85 19.08
C VAL A 260 -14.92 -6.31 17.90
N PHE A 261 -16.18 -6.68 17.75
CA PHE A 261 -17.04 -6.15 16.70
C PHE A 261 -18.50 -6.06 17.13
N SER A 262 -19.25 -5.17 16.51
CA SER A 262 -20.71 -5.07 16.57
C SER A 262 -21.30 -5.21 15.17
N LEU A 263 -22.55 -5.68 15.09
CA LEU A 263 -23.30 -5.81 13.84
C LEU A 263 -24.51 -4.89 13.84
N SER A 264 -24.85 -4.35 12.66
CA SER A 264 -26.14 -3.73 12.39
C SER A 264 -26.76 -4.37 11.14
N THR A 265 -27.97 -4.88 11.26
CA THR A 265 -28.76 -5.47 10.17
C THR A 265 -29.87 -4.55 9.66
N ASP A 266 -29.97 -3.36 10.19
CA ASP A 266 -30.99 -2.35 9.91
C ASP A 266 -30.42 -1.04 9.33
N GLY A 267 -29.20 -1.15 8.77
CA GLY A 267 -28.55 -0.04 8.10
C GLY A 267 -28.05 1.06 9.05
N GLY A 268 -27.51 0.69 10.20
CA GLY A 268 -26.90 1.59 11.17
C GLY A 268 -27.88 2.28 12.11
N VAL A 269 -29.06 1.68 12.36
CA VAL A 269 -30.06 2.20 13.32
C VAL A 269 -29.84 1.62 14.70
N THR A 270 -29.60 0.29 14.78
CA THR A 270 -29.30 -0.42 16.02
C THR A 270 -28.09 -1.34 15.85
N PHE A 271 -27.45 -1.68 16.97
CA PHE A 271 -26.22 -2.47 16.99
C PHE A 271 -26.30 -3.60 18.00
N SER A 272 -25.68 -4.73 17.68
CA SER A 272 -25.46 -5.80 18.65
C SER A 272 -24.44 -5.37 19.71
N SER A 273 -24.51 -6.01 20.90
CA SER A 273 -23.41 -5.88 21.87
C SER A 273 -22.08 -6.35 21.25
N PRO A 274 -20.95 -5.73 21.62
CA PRO A 274 -19.64 -6.14 21.13
C PRO A 274 -19.33 -7.61 21.43
N ARG A 275 -18.81 -8.32 20.42
CA ARG A 275 -18.33 -9.70 20.53
C ARG A 275 -16.84 -9.76 20.25
N ARG A 276 -16.13 -10.64 20.96
CA ARG A 276 -14.69 -10.77 20.83
C ARG A 276 -14.29 -11.55 19.57
N ILE A 277 -13.27 -11.03 18.88
CA ILE A 277 -12.58 -11.69 17.77
C ILE A 277 -11.31 -12.37 18.31
N ALA A 278 -10.42 -11.58 18.91
CA ALA A 278 -9.11 -12.03 19.37
C ALA A 278 -8.61 -11.19 20.55
N GLU A 279 -7.61 -11.73 21.27
CA GLU A 279 -6.73 -10.95 22.13
C GLU A 279 -5.41 -10.72 21.39
N ILE A 280 -4.91 -9.49 21.43
CA ILE A 280 -3.74 -9.04 20.68
C ILE A 280 -2.64 -8.65 21.67
N PRO A 281 -1.55 -9.43 21.80
CA PRO A 281 -0.45 -9.10 22.69
C PRO A 281 0.31 -7.88 22.16
N PHE A 282 0.41 -6.81 22.94
CA PHE A 282 1.19 -5.62 22.58
C PHE A 282 2.39 -5.37 23.51
N GLY A 283 2.56 -6.22 24.53
CA GLY A 283 3.69 -6.16 25.48
C GLY A 283 3.62 -5.06 26.53
N GLY A 284 2.52 -4.30 26.58
CA GLY A 284 2.30 -3.24 27.55
C GLY A 284 2.96 -1.89 27.19
N VAL A 285 2.60 -0.85 27.93
CA VAL A 285 3.04 0.54 27.69
C VAL A 285 4.57 0.69 27.68
N LYS A 286 5.29 -0.10 28.44
CA LYS A 286 6.76 -0.07 28.44
C LYS A 286 7.35 -0.54 27.12
N ALA A 287 6.77 -1.58 26.50
CA ALA A 287 7.20 -2.09 25.20
C ALA A 287 6.89 -1.07 24.09
N MET A 288 5.71 -0.47 24.10
CA MET A 288 5.34 0.61 23.16
C MET A 288 6.31 1.78 23.26
N ARG A 289 6.58 2.30 24.47
CA ARG A 289 7.51 3.42 24.67
C ARG A 289 8.96 3.07 24.35
N LYS A 290 9.34 1.81 24.47
CA LYS A 290 10.68 1.34 24.10
C LYS A 290 10.89 1.38 22.60
N SER A 291 9.89 1.08 21.80
CA SER A 291 9.99 1.21 20.33
C SER A 291 10.01 2.67 19.90
N GLN A 292 9.20 3.53 20.52
CA GLN A 292 9.21 4.97 20.27
C GLN A 292 10.54 5.59 20.74
N GLY A 293 11.27 6.24 19.84
CA GLY A 293 12.55 6.90 20.16
C GLY A 293 13.77 5.98 20.29
N SER A 294 13.62 4.68 19.99
CA SER A 294 14.75 3.72 20.00
C SER A 294 15.55 3.68 18.70
N GLY A 295 15.17 4.46 17.67
CA GLY A 295 15.72 4.35 16.31
C GLY A 295 15.21 3.12 15.55
N ARG A 296 14.13 2.47 16.03
CA ARG A 296 13.46 1.35 15.38
C ARG A 296 12.21 1.84 14.66
N VAL A 297 11.88 1.18 13.54
CA VAL A 297 10.69 1.50 12.74
C VAL A 297 9.48 0.69 13.14
N ASP A 298 9.68 -0.52 13.66
CA ASP A 298 8.62 -1.45 13.98
C ASP A 298 7.80 -1.00 15.20
N GLN A 299 6.54 -0.79 14.98
CA GLN A 299 5.56 -0.39 16.01
C GLN A 299 4.30 -1.26 15.91
N MET A 300 3.53 -1.27 16.99
CA MET A 300 2.22 -1.90 17.02
C MET A 300 1.26 -1.08 16.16
N ALA A 301 0.49 -1.78 15.32
CA ALA A 301 -0.66 -1.24 14.61
C ALA A 301 -1.94 -1.94 15.06
N GLY A 302 -3.08 -1.29 14.89
CA GLY A 302 -4.39 -1.89 15.12
C GLY A 302 -4.66 -3.06 14.16
N PRO A 303 -5.65 -3.91 14.45
CA PRO A 303 -6.07 -4.94 13.53
C PRO A 303 -6.74 -4.33 12.30
N VAL A 304 -6.58 -4.97 11.14
CA VAL A 304 -7.21 -4.58 9.87
C VAL A 304 -8.12 -5.67 9.37
N PHE A 305 -9.18 -5.29 8.65
CA PHE A 305 -10.24 -6.21 8.25
C PHE A 305 -10.56 -6.08 6.76
N ALA A 306 -10.99 -7.19 6.16
CA ALA A 306 -11.54 -7.22 4.82
C ALA A 306 -12.67 -8.25 4.74
N VAL A 307 -13.55 -8.10 3.76
CA VAL A 307 -14.63 -9.04 3.48
C VAL A 307 -14.66 -9.34 1.99
N ASP A 308 -15.07 -10.55 1.63
CA ASP A 308 -15.45 -10.90 0.26
C ASP A 308 -16.96 -10.69 0.10
N PRO A 309 -17.42 -9.55 -0.44
CA PRO A 309 -18.86 -9.25 -0.48
C PRO A 309 -19.60 -10.00 -1.58
N GLY A 310 -18.92 -10.57 -2.54
CA GLY A 310 -19.56 -11.18 -3.71
C GLY A 310 -18.73 -12.18 -4.50
N GLY A 311 -17.47 -12.42 -4.09
CA GLY A 311 -16.56 -13.33 -4.76
C GLY A 311 -16.72 -14.79 -4.34
N LYS A 312 -15.67 -15.55 -4.50
CA LYS A 312 -15.62 -17.00 -4.25
C LYS A 312 -15.91 -17.39 -2.80
N PHE A 313 -15.55 -16.53 -1.83
CA PHE A 313 -15.71 -16.79 -0.39
C PHE A 313 -16.70 -15.79 0.23
N ARG A 314 -17.84 -15.64 -0.44
CA ARG A 314 -18.88 -14.66 -0.08
C ARG A 314 -19.12 -14.57 1.42
N ASP A 315 -19.09 -13.33 1.94
CA ASP A 315 -19.25 -12.97 3.36
C ASP A 315 -18.18 -13.51 4.30
N ARG A 316 -17.08 -14.09 3.77
CA ARG A 316 -15.93 -14.42 4.60
C ARG A 316 -15.24 -13.15 5.04
N ILE A 317 -15.11 -12.97 6.36
CA ILE A 317 -14.44 -11.85 6.98
C ILE A 317 -13.03 -12.27 7.36
N TYR A 318 -12.05 -11.44 6.99
CA TYR A 318 -10.64 -11.63 7.32
C TYR A 318 -10.23 -10.57 8.34
N ALA A 319 -9.40 -10.97 9.30
CA ALA A 319 -8.79 -10.09 10.29
C ALA A 319 -7.28 -10.37 10.33
N ALA A 320 -6.46 -9.35 10.14
CA ALA A 320 -5.02 -9.45 10.25
C ALA A 320 -4.50 -8.46 11.30
N TRP A 321 -3.52 -8.86 12.06
CA TRP A 321 -2.90 -8.02 13.10
C TRP A 321 -1.47 -8.47 13.37
N THR A 322 -0.76 -7.70 14.18
CA THR A 322 0.59 -8.04 14.61
C THR A 322 0.59 -8.52 16.04
N ASP A 323 1.10 -9.73 16.28
CA ASP A 323 1.41 -10.22 17.62
C ASP A 323 2.84 -9.85 18.02
N LEU A 324 3.02 -9.41 19.24
CA LEU A 324 4.36 -9.18 19.80
C LEU A 324 4.92 -10.49 20.37
N GLU A 325 5.94 -11.03 19.71
CA GLU A 325 6.64 -12.24 20.12
C GLU A 325 8.15 -11.97 20.24
N ASN A 326 8.71 -12.19 21.42
CA ASN A 326 10.16 -12.04 21.69
C ASN A 326 10.73 -10.68 21.22
N ASP A 327 10.05 -9.58 21.53
CA ASP A 327 10.39 -8.20 21.11
C ASP A 327 10.37 -8.02 19.57
N ARG A 328 9.50 -8.78 18.85
CA ARG A 328 9.27 -8.74 17.41
C ARG A 328 7.79 -8.76 17.09
N TYR A 329 7.40 -8.06 16.05
CA TYR A 329 6.04 -8.12 15.54
C TYR A 329 5.94 -9.21 14.47
N ARG A 330 4.92 -10.07 14.61
CA ARG A 330 4.59 -11.15 13.68
C ARG A 330 3.21 -10.94 13.14
N LEU A 331 3.10 -10.91 11.83
CA LEU A 331 1.81 -10.76 11.17
C LEU A 331 1.06 -12.09 11.19
N VAL A 332 -0.15 -12.06 11.73
CA VAL A 332 -1.07 -13.19 11.79
C VAL A 332 -2.40 -12.85 11.15
N LEU A 333 -3.10 -13.88 10.68
CA LEU A 333 -4.41 -13.76 10.07
C LEU A 333 -5.37 -14.81 10.67
N SER A 334 -6.61 -14.38 10.89
CA SER A 334 -7.76 -15.21 11.20
C SER A 334 -8.91 -14.86 10.28
N TRP A 335 -9.82 -15.78 10.04
CA TRP A 335 -11.02 -15.53 9.24
C TRP A 335 -12.26 -16.15 9.86
N SER A 336 -13.42 -15.60 9.50
CA SER A 336 -14.75 -16.10 9.86
C SER A 336 -15.58 -16.34 8.61
N GLY A 337 -16.18 -17.52 8.48
CA GLY A 337 -17.11 -17.86 7.41
C GLY A 337 -18.59 -17.77 7.82
N ASP A 338 -18.85 -17.33 9.05
CA ASP A 338 -20.18 -17.31 9.67
C ASP A 338 -20.52 -15.95 10.30
N ARG A 339 -20.07 -14.88 9.66
CA ARG A 339 -20.32 -13.47 10.06
C ARG A 339 -19.81 -13.14 11.47
N GLY A 340 -18.66 -13.70 11.83
CA GLY A 340 -18.02 -13.47 13.12
C GLY A 340 -18.57 -14.30 14.28
N ALA A 341 -19.42 -15.31 14.03
CA ALA A 341 -19.87 -16.21 15.09
C ALA A 341 -18.74 -17.10 15.59
N THR A 342 -17.91 -17.58 14.67
CA THR A 342 -16.65 -18.30 14.97
C THR A 342 -15.50 -17.80 14.14
N TRP A 343 -14.26 -17.95 14.65
CA TRP A 343 -13.03 -17.52 14.00
C TRP A 343 -12.05 -18.68 13.89
N SER A 344 -11.32 -18.74 12.78
CA SER A 344 -10.23 -19.69 12.62
C SER A 344 -9.11 -19.42 13.61
N THR A 345 -8.31 -20.44 13.94
CA THR A 345 -7.09 -20.23 14.72
C THR A 345 -6.16 -19.28 13.96
N PRO A 346 -5.66 -18.20 14.58
CA PRO A 346 -4.72 -17.29 13.94
C PRO A 346 -3.48 -18.03 13.40
N LYS A 347 -3.11 -17.75 12.16
CA LYS A 347 -1.95 -18.35 11.49
C LYS A 347 -0.95 -17.27 11.10
N PRO A 348 0.39 -17.47 11.30
CA PRO A 348 1.40 -16.59 10.73
C PRO A 348 1.29 -16.54 9.20
N LEU A 349 1.38 -15.34 8.61
CA LEU A 349 1.35 -15.16 7.15
C LEU A 349 2.66 -15.58 6.48
N ASP A 350 3.78 -15.34 7.13
CA ASP A 350 5.11 -15.74 6.67
C ASP A 350 5.84 -16.46 7.81
N PRO A 351 5.67 -17.77 7.95
CA PRO A 351 6.32 -18.54 9.02
C PRO A 351 7.83 -18.64 8.84
N GLY A 352 8.36 -18.35 7.64
CA GLY A 352 9.78 -18.41 7.30
C GLY A 352 10.58 -17.16 7.66
N VAL A 353 9.90 -16.09 8.16
CA VAL A 353 10.58 -14.82 8.47
C VAL A 353 11.66 -15.02 9.55
N PRO A 354 12.88 -14.44 9.38
CA PRO A 354 13.97 -14.57 10.35
C PRO A 354 13.60 -14.08 11.74
N ALA A 355 14.18 -14.71 12.77
CA ALA A 355 13.87 -14.39 14.16
C ALA A 355 14.18 -12.94 14.59
N TYR A 356 15.07 -12.24 13.88
CA TYR A 356 15.40 -10.84 14.14
C TYR A 356 14.44 -9.84 13.46
N ALA A 357 13.71 -10.26 12.42
CA ALA A 357 12.88 -9.37 11.62
C ALA A 357 11.51 -9.12 12.26
N SER A 358 10.91 -7.98 11.98
CA SER A 358 9.54 -7.64 12.31
C SER A 358 8.72 -7.41 11.05
N GLN A 359 7.46 -7.82 11.11
CA GLN A 359 6.42 -7.52 10.14
C GLN A 359 5.42 -6.60 10.85
N PHE A 360 5.17 -5.43 10.32
CA PHE A 360 4.33 -4.43 10.99
C PHE A 360 3.54 -3.63 9.97
N GLN A 361 2.58 -2.84 10.42
CA GLN A 361 1.73 -1.99 9.59
C GLN A 361 1.04 -2.79 8.47
N PRO A 362 0.21 -3.81 8.78
CA PRO A 362 -0.50 -4.57 7.76
C PRO A 362 -1.67 -3.79 7.18
N MET A 363 -2.02 -4.11 5.91
CA MET A 363 -3.32 -3.81 5.33
C MET A 363 -3.76 -4.96 4.44
N ILE A 364 -5.07 -5.20 4.38
CA ILE A 364 -5.67 -6.29 3.61
C ILE A 364 -6.83 -5.78 2.74
N ALA A 365 -7.01 -6.41 1.60
CA ALA A 365 -8.15 -6.18 0.72
C ALA A 365 -8.53 -7.48 0.00
N VAL A 366 -9.78 -7.58 -0.42
CA VAL A 366 -10.26 -8.69 -1.25
C VAL A 366 -10.66 -8.12 -2.61
N ASN A 367 -10.20 -8.74 -3.70
CA ASN A 367 -10.58 -8.34 -5.04
C ASN A 367 -11.88 -9.05 -5.50
N PRO A 368 -12.48 -8.67 -6.64
CA PRO A 368 -13.72 -9.28 -7.14
C PRO A 368 -13.64 -10.79 -7.38
N ASP A 369 -12.45 -11.35 -7.59
CA ASP A 369 -12.24 -12.79 -7.78
C ASP A 369 -12.20 -13.57 -6.45
N GLY A 370 -12.36 -12.89 -5.30
CA GLY A 370 -12.24 -13.45 -3.97
C GLY A 370 -10.78 -13.73 -3.54
N VAL A 371 -9.82 -13.11 -4.21
CA VAL A 371 -8.40 -13.18 -3.82
C VAL A 371 -8.16 -12.21 -2.67
N LEU A 372 -7.65 -12.72 -1.56
CA LEU A 372 -7.20 -11.91 -0.44
C LEU A 372 -5.76 -11.45 -0.66
N GLY A 373 -5.56 -10.13 -0.78
CA GLY A 373 -4.23 -9.51 -0.78
C GLY A 373 -3.86 -9.00 0.61
N VAL A 374 -2.61 -9.15 0.98
CA VAL A 374 -2.04 -8.65 2.25
C VAL A 374 -0.72 -7.97 1.96
N TYR A 375 -0.52 -6.74 2.38
CA TYR A 375 0.79 -6.09 2.35
C TYR A 375 1.18 -5.53 3.71
N TRP A 376 2.47 -5.38 3.93
CA TRP A 376 3.03 -4.93 5.20
C TRP A 376 4.41 -4.31 5.03
N TYR A 377 4.88 -3.66 6.08
CA TYR A 377 6.26 -3.20 6.21
C TYR A 377 7.11 -4.31 6.83
N ASP A 378 8.26 -4.60 6.21
CA ASP A 378 9.11 -5.75 6.52
C ASP A 378 10.55 -5.30 6.80
N THR A 379 11.08 -5.72 7.96
CA THR A 379 12.46 -5.43 8.33
C THR A 379 13.42 -6.60 8.05
N GLU A 380 13.03 -7.58 7.24
CA GLU A 380 13.82 -8.81 7.02
C GLU A 380 15.26 -8.55 6.59
N GLY A 381 15.51 -7.57 5.75
CA GLY A 381 16.85 -7.16 5.33
C GLY A 381 17.65 -6.34 6.36
N PHE A 382 17.04 -6.00 7.52
CA PHE A 382 17.58 -4.97 8.44
C PHE A 382 17.54 -5.43 9.89
N PRO A 383 18.59 -6.13 10.39
CA PRO A 383 18.66 -6.61 11.77
C PRO A 383 18.55 -5.52 12.84
N SER A 384 18.97 -4.28 12.54
CA SER A 384 18.81 -3.09 13.39
C SER A 384 17.38 -2.59 13.49
N ARG A 385 16.52 -2.99 12.52
CA ARG A 385 15.12 -2.53 12.39
C ARG A 385 14.98 -1.00 12.33
N ASP A 386 15.94 -0.35 11.67
CA ASP A 386 15.97 1.09 11.42
C ASP A 386 15.45 1.46 10.01
N ARG A 387 15.15 0.46 9.20
CA ARG A 387 14.69 0.56 7.80
C ARG A 387 13.70 -0.55 7.51
N PHE A 388 12.95 -0.38 6.43
CA PHE A 388 12.00 -1.39 5.98
C PHE A 388 11.86 -1.41 4.46
N GLU A 389 11.28 -2.49 3.99
CA GLU A 389 10.79 -2.68 2.63
C GLU A 389 9.30 -3.00 2.68
N ILE A 390 8.64 -2.94 1.53
CA ILE A 390 7.23 -3.29 1.41
C ILE A 390 7.14 -4.69 0.82
N SER A 391 6.43 -5.56 1.52
CA SER A 391 6.14 -6.93 1.10
C SER A 391 4.64 -7.12 0.85
N PHE A 392 4.29 -8.02 -0.07
CA PHE A 392 2.92 -8.39 -0.39
C PHE A 392 2.82 -9.91 -0.54
N THR A 393 1.71 -10.48 -0.10
CA THR A 393 1.31 -11.85 -0.40
C THR A 393 -0.17 -11.92 -0.72
N ALA A 394 -0.63 -13.06 -1.25
CA ALA A 394 -2.04 -13.28 -1.53
C ALA A 394 -2.46 -14.70 -1.24
N SER A 395 -3.75 -14.87 -0.92
CA SER A 395 -4.42 -16.15 -0.81
C SER A 395 -5.52 -16.27 -1.88
N VAL A 396 -5.55 -17.39 -2.58
CA VAL A 396 -6.56 -17.72 -3.59
C VAL A 396 -7.55 -18.78 -3.10
N ASP A 397 -7.39 -19.25 -1.88
CA ASP A 397 -8.16 -20.31 -1.24
C ASP A 397 -8.89 -19.85 0.04
N GLY A 398 -9.07 -18.51 0.17
CA GLY A 398 -9.83 -17.93 1.27
C GLY A 398 -9.08 -17.83 2.58
N GLY A 399 -7.77 -17.64 2.55
CA GLY A 399 -6.92 -17.45 3.73
C GLY A 399 -6.38 -18.76 4.33
N GLU A 400 -6.56 -19.89 3.63
CA GLU A 400 -6.03 -21.18 4.10
C GLU A 400 -4.52 -21.29 3.85
N THR A 401 -4.07 -20.89 2.66
CA THR A 401 -2.65 -20.84 2.29
C THR A 401 -2.32 -19.51 1.60
N PHE A 402 -1.04 -19.15 1.60
CA PHE A 402 -0.54 -17.93 0.99
C PHE A 402 0.54 -18.25 -0.05
N LEU A 403 0.55 -17.45 -1.11
CA LEU A 403 1.61 -17.48 -2.11
C LEU A 403 2.94 -17.01 -1.49
N ALA A 404 4.05 -17.35 -2.13
CA ALA A 404 5.33 -16.79 -1.74
C ALA A 404 5.26 -15.26 -1.79
N LYS A 405 5.76 -14.59 -0.74
CA LYS A 405 5.74 -13.12 -0.69
C LYS A 405 6.56 -12.52 -1.81
N ALA A 406 6.08 -11.42 -2.35
CA ALA A 406 6.79 -10.58 -3.30
C ALA A 406 7.22 -9.28 -2.62
N ARG A 407 8.42 -8.80 -2.95
CA ARG A 407 8.84 -7.45 -2.58
C ARG A 407 8.13 -6.45 -3.49
N VAL A 408 7.49 -5.44 -2.91
CA VAL A 408 6.78 -4.38 -3.65
C VAL A 408 7.65 -3.16 -3.85
N SER A 409 8.33 -2.70 -2.80
CA SER A 409 9.17 -1.50 -2.90
C SER A 409 10.43 -1.75 -3.73
N SER A 410 10.69 -0.90 -4.72
CA SER A 410 11.90 -0.96 -5.55
C SER A 410 13.14 -0.42 -4.84
N ALA A 411 12.97 0.22 -3.68
CA ALA A 411 14.04 0.73 -2.84
C ALA A 411 13.72 0.54 -1.36
N THR A 412 14.74 0.63 -0.53
CA THR A 412 14.62 0.60 0.93
C THR A 412 14.12 1.94 1.46
N SER A 413 13.16 1.92 2.35
CA SER A 413 12.66 3.09 3.08
C SER A 413 13.51 3.38 4.31
N ASN A 414 13.95 4.63 4.45
CA ASN A 414 14.67 5.12 5.63
C ASN A 414 13.85 6.22 6.32
N PRO A 415 13.15 5.92 7.41
CA PRO A 415 12.34 6.91 8.13
C PRO A 415 13.16 7.97 8.87
N PHE A 416 14.44 7.70 9.12
CA PHE A 416 15.36 8.61 9.84
C PHE A 416 16.15 9.53 8.91
N GLY A 417 15.67 9.74 7.68
CA GLY A 417 16.22 10.70 6.75
C GLY A 417 16.06 12.16 7.24
N SER A 418 16.90 13.06 6.73
CA SER A 418 16.99 14.44 7.21
C SER A 418 15.68 15.23 7.08
N GLY A 419 14.87 14.93 6.07
CA GLY A 419 13.57 15.60 5.88
C GLY A 419 12.55 15.21 6.93
N ASN A 420 12.52 13.93 7.34
CA ASN A 420 11.64 13.44 8.39
C ASN A 420 12.06 13.90 9.79
N LEU A 421 13.35 14.15 9.98
CA LEU A 421 13.91 14.55 11.27
C LEU A 421 14.14 16.06 11.40
N ARG A 422 13.61 16.88 10.49
CA ARG A 422 13.72 18.34 10.61
C ARG A 422 13.21 18.79 11.98
N PRO A 423 14.07 19.35 12.84
CA PRO A 423 13.61 19.93 14.09
C PRO A 423 12.80 21.20 13.76
N GLY A 424 11.61 21.27 14.28
CA GLY A 424 10.75 22.45 14.22
C GLY A 424 10.17 22.74 15.59
N PRO A 425 9.93 23.99 15.95
CA PRO A 425 9.15 24.30 17.13
C PRO A 425 7.72 23.80 16.86
N PHE A 426 7.31 22.78 17.58
CA PHE A 426 5.94 22.35 17.61
C PHE A 426 5.27 22.94 18.85
N VAL A 427 4.27 23.78 18.63
CA VAL A 427 3.43 24.32 19.70
C VAL A 427 2.01 23.82 19.46
N SER A 428 1.58 22.88 20.26
CA SER A 428 0.19 22.44 20.30
C SER A 428 -0.50 23.01 21.51
N GLN A 429 -1.69 23.54 21.32
CA GLN A 429 -2.58 23.90 22.41
C GLN A 429 -3.79 22.98 22.35
N ASP A 430 -3.75 21.94 23.14
CA ASP A 430 -4.88 21.05 23.33
C ASP A 430 -5.40 21.18 24.78
N ARG A 431 -6.70 21.42 24.91
CA ARG A 431 -7.43 21.47 26.20
C ARG A 431 -6.79 22.38 27.26
N GLY A 432 -6.24 23.52 26.83
CA GLY A 432 -5.61 24.49 27.72
C GLY A 432 -4.16 24.14 28.13
N LEU A 433 -3.60 23.06 27.61
CA LEU A 433 -2.18 22.72 27.73
C LEU A 433 -1.42 23.24 26.52
N VAL A 434 -0.33 23.93 26.76
CA VAL A 434 0.62 24.33 25.69
C VAL A 434 1.77 23.34 25.73
N THR A 435 1.90 22.55 24.69
CA THR A 435 3.05 21.64 24.51
C THR A 435 3.97 22.27 23.48
N ALA A 436 5.20 22.60 23.88
CA ALA A 436 6.25 23.01 22.98
C ALA A 436 7.24 21.84 22.78
N SER A 437 7.48 21.46 21.54
CA SER A 437 8.45 20.44 21.18
C SER A 437 9.39 20.96 20.10
N PHE A 438 10.68 20.63 20.20
CA PHE A 438 11.70 20.93 19.19
C PHE A 438 12.10 19.70 18.37
N VAL A 439 11.33 18.62 18.44
CA VAL A 439 11.54 17.42 17.65
C VAL A 439 10.61 17.41 16.44
N SER A 440 11.03 16.72 15.40
CA SER A 440 10.20 16.52 14.21
C SER A 440 8.87 15.84 14.58
N GLY A 441 7.75 16.29 14.02
CA GLY A 441 6.47 15.60 14.14
C GLY A 441 6.55 14.15 13.70
N MET A 442 7.38 13.83 12.69
CA MET A 442 7.59 12.48 12.19
C MET A 442 8.39 11.57 13.13
N SER A 443 9.08 12.09 14.14
CA SER A 443 9.76 11.26 15.13
C SER A 443 8.79 10.39 15.94
N ARG A 444 7.52 10.78 16.01
CA ARG A 444 6.43 10.01 16.61
C ARG A 444 6.03 8.80 15.75
N TRP A 445 6.12 8.91 14.42
CA TRP A 445 5.66 7.92 13.47
C TRP A 445 6.76 7.39 12.53
N PRO A 446 7.81 6.74 13.05
CA PRO A 446 8.82 6.13 12.19
C PRO A 446 8.26 4.96 11.35
N ASN A 447 7.06 4.50 11.65
CA ASN A 447 6.28 3.52 10.90
C ASN A 447 5.36 4.13 9.83
N GLY A 448 5.35 5.46 9.66
CA GLY A 448 4.52 6.13 8.64
C GLY A 448 3.11 6.50 9.09
N GLY A 449 2.79 6.42 10.40
CA GLY A 449 1.48 6.75 10.97
C GLY A 449 0.78 5.57 11.62
N ASP A 450 -0.45 5.75 12.06
CA ASP A 450 -1.20 4.72 12.79
C ASP A 450 -1.80 3.66 11.85
N TYR A 451 -1.96 3.98 10.54
CA TYR A 451 -2.46 3.07 9.51
C TYR A 451 -1.89 3.38 8.11
N ILE A 452 -2.08 2.46 7.20
CA ILE A 452 -1.74 2.55 5.77
C ILE A 452 -2.90 2.05 4.91
N GLY A 453 -2.96 2.44 3.64
CA GLY A 453 -4.07 2.12 2.74
C GLY A 453 -3.75 1.03 1.72
N MET A 454 -4.74 0.23 1.37
CA MET A 454 -4.77 -0.61 0.17
C MET A 454 -6.20 -0.75 -0.32
N THR A 455 -6.38 -0.68 -1.63
CA THR A 455 -7.65 -0.97 -2.28
C THR A 455 -7.48 -2.04 -3.35
N ALA A 456 -8.56 -2.72 -3.71
CA ALA A 456 -8.65 -3.57 -4.88
C ALA A 456 -9.69 -3.00 -5.84
N GLY A 457 -9.27 -2.73 -7.08
CA GLY A 457 -10.17 -2.22 -8.13
C GLY A 457 -11.13 -3.28 -8.65
N THR A 458 -12.18 -2.86 -9.37
CA THR A 458 -13.11 -3.76 -10.05
C THR A 458 -12.45 -4.56 -11.20
N ASP A 459 -11.24 -4.18 -11.60
CA ASP A 459 -10.36 -4.89 -12.53
C ASP A 459 -9.46 -5.94 -11.85
N GLY A 460 -9.65 -6.16 -10.54
CA GLY A 460 -8.91 -7.14 -9.74
C GLY A 460 -7.50 -6.71 -9.34
N ILE A 461 -7.08 -5.49 -9.65
CA ILE A 461 -5.75 -4.96 -9.32
C ILE A 461 -5.74 -4.46 -7.88
N PHE A 462 -4.70 -4.85 -7.11
CA PHE A 462 -4.43 -4.29 -5.79
C PHE A 462 -3.54 -3.06 -5.92
N HIS A 463 -3.87 -2.01 -5.17
CA HIS A 463 -3.11 -0.78 -5.07
C HIS A 463 -2.73 -0.54 -3.60
N PRO A 464 -1.59 -1.05 -3.11
CA PRO A 464 -1.04 -0.62 -1.84
C PRO A 464 -0.63 0.85 -1.93
N PHE A 465 -0.80 1.58 -0.83
CA PHE A 465 -0.51 3.01 -0.75
C PHE A 465 0.26 3.29 0.54
N TRP A 466 1.56 3.62 0.40
CA TRP A 466 2.46 3.66 1.54
C TRP A 466 3.33 4.89 1.58
N THR A 467 3.84 5.19 2.77
CA THR A 467 4.88 6.20 2.98
C THR A 467 6.26 5.57 2.81
N ASP A 468 7.13 6.24 2.06
CA ASP A 468 8.46 5.75 1.73
C ASP A 468 9.52 6.84 1.95
N GLY A 469 10.49 6.56 2.79
CA GLY A 469 11.58 7.46 3.15
C GLY A 469 12.82 7.35 2.27
N ARG A 470 12.73 6.71 1.09
CA ARG A 470 13.89 6.51 0.19
C ARG A 470 14.57 7.80 -0.26
N SER A 471 13.86 8.91 -0.27
CA SER A 471 14.36 10.24 -0.62
C SER A 471 14.88 11.06 0.58
N GLY A 472 14.82 10.49 1.79
CA GLY A 472 15.14 11.19 3.04
C GLY A 472 13.95 11.92 3.68
N THR A 473 12.82 11.98 2.99
CA THR A 473 11.52 12.49 3.48
C THR A 473 10.44 11.49 3.11
N TYR A 474 9.49 11.22 3.99
CA TYR A 474 8.36 10.35 3.67
C TYR A 474 7.52 10.94 2.55
N GLN A 475 7.55 10.26 1.41
CA GLN A 475 6.72 10.54 0.25
C GLN A 475 5.75 9.37 0.03
N LEU A 476 4.66 9.62 -0.68
CA LEU A 476 3.64 8.64 -0.98
C LEU A 476 4.01 7.86 -2.23
N TYR A 477 3.88 6.53 -2.14
CA TYR A 477 4.08 5.63 -3.27
C TYR A 477 2.91 4.66 -3.40
N THR A 478 2.72 4.16 -4.61
CA THR A 478 1.80 3.07 -4.94
C THR A 478 2.43 2.16 -5.99
N SER A 479 1.83 0.99 -6.18
CA SER A 479 2.16 0.04 -7.24
C SER A 479 0.91 -0.73 -7.63
N ALA A 480 0.74 -1.08 -8.89
CA ALA A 480 -0.33 -1.97 -9.35
C ALA A 480 0.12 -3.42 -9.18
N ILE A 481 -0.58 -4.21 -8.36
CA ILE A 481 -0.25 -5.62 -8.12
C ILE A 481 -1.37 -6.49 -8.68
N ARG A 482 -1.00 -7.46 -9.52
CA ARG A 482 -1.91 -8.47 -10.07
C ARG A 482 -1.60 -9.83 -9.47
N VAL A 483 -2.63 -10.57 -9.11
CA VAL A 483 -2.51 -11.99 -8.76
C VAL A 483 -3.09 -12.79 -9.91
N ARG A 484 -2.23 -13.44 -10.67
CA ARG A 484 -2.65 -14.31 -11.77
C ARG A 484 -3.00 -15.67 -11.22
N THR A 485 -4.23 -16.09 -11.38
CA THR A 485 -4.76 -17.38 -10.86
C THR A 485 -4.97 -18.42 -11.94
N ASP A 486 -5.01 -18.01 -13.21
CA ASP A 486 -5.43 -18.79 -14.33
C ASP A 486 -4.26 -19.33 -15.14
N SER A 487 -4.47 -20.57 -15.53
CA SER A 487 -3.75 -21.28 -16.56
C SER A 487 -4.09 -20.78 -17.98
N GLN A 488 -4.36 -19.51 -18.19
CA GLN A 488 -4.37 -19.08 -19.58
C GLN A 488 -3.00 -19.40 -20.17
N PRO A 489 -2.96 -20.22 -21.24
CA PRO A 489 -1.69 -20.44 -21.92
C PRO A 489 -1.15 -19.05 -22.24
N ALA A 490 0.09 -18.79 -21.81
CA ALA A 490 0.74 -17.53 -22.12
C ALA A 490 0.52 -17.28 -23.60
N THR A 491 -0.21 -16.21 -23.93
CA THR A 491 -0.34 -15.82 -25.33
C THR A 491 1.09 -15.80 -25.87
N PRO A 492 1.41 -16.55 -26.94
CA PRO A 492 2.78 -16.62 -27.40
C PRO A 492 3.31 -15.19 -27.48
N ALA A 493 4.45 -14.92 -26.83
CA ALA A 493 5.02 -13.58 -26.84
C ALA A 493 5.08 -13.12 -28.30
N PRO A 494 4.52 -11.94 -28.63
CA PRO A 494 4.50 -11.51 -30.03
C PRO A 494 5.92 -11.43 -30.55
N GLU A 495 6.11 -11.78 -31.82
CA GLU A 495 7.38 -11.55 -32.49
C GLU A 495 7.67 -10.05 -32.43
N LYS A 496 8.82 -9.68 -31.89
CA LYS A 496 9.18 -8.28 -31.58
C LYS A 496 10.17 -7.75 -32.59
N THR A 497 10.01 -6.48 -32.97
CA THR A 497 10.96 -5.79 -33.84
C THR A 497 11.51 -4.56 -33.13
N ALA A 498 12.80 -4.32 -33.25
CA ALA A 498 13.44 -3.13 -32.69
C ALA A 498 12.93 -1.86 -33.40
N ALA A 499 12.64 -0.83 -32.63
CA ALA A 499 12.10 0.42 -33.13
C ALA A 499 12.64 1.62 -32.34
N SER A 500 12.65 2.79 -32.99
CA SER A 500 12.67 4.06 -32.29
C SER A 500 11.31 4.25 -31.63
N LEU A 501 11.32 4.66 -30.36
CA LEU A 501 10.13 4.92 -29.57
C LEU A 501 9.98 6.40 -29.20
N SER A 502 10.80 7.29 -29.79
CA SER A 502 10.82 8.71 -29.43
C SER A 502 9.50 9.45 -29.72
N ASP A 503 8.66 8.91 -30.62
CA ASP A 503 7.30 9.38 -30.90
C ASP A 503 6.20 8.67 -30.07
N LYS A 504 6.55 7.60 -29.36
CA LYS A 504 5.62 6.74 -28.61
C LYS A 504 5.80 6.86 -27.11
N VAL A 505 6.93 7.36 -26.66
CA VAL A 505 7.32 7.44 -25.25
C VAL A 505 7.72 8.87 -24.92
N THR A 506 7.21 9.39 -23.80
CA THR A 506 7.67 10.66 -23.23
C THR A 506 8.44 10.42 -21.94
N LEU A 507 9.39 11.32 -21.65
CA LEU A 507 10.09 11.34 -20.37
C LEU A 507 9.23 12.06 -19.33
N VAL A 508 9.02 11.44 -18.20
CA VAL A 508 8.36 12.03 -17.03
C VAL A 508 9.40 12.20 -15.94
N PHE A 509 9.49 13.40 -15.40
CA PHE A 509 10.47 13.77 -14.39
C PHE A 509 9.77 13.86 -13.03
N ASP A 510 10.29 13.13 -12.05
CA ASP A 510 9.95 13.33 -10.64
C ASP A 510 10.72 14.54 -10.09
N PRO A 511 10.39 15.06 -8.90
CA PRO A 511 11.02 16.26 -8.37
C PRO A 511 12.55 16.17 -8.34
N ILE A 512 13.19 17.22 -8.85
CA ILE A 512 14.65 17.35 -8.88
C ILE A 512 15.15 17.60 -7.46
N GLN A 513 16.20 16.89 -7.06
CA GLN A 513 16.91 17.14 -5.81
C GLN A 513 18.32 17.69 -6.12
N TYR A 514 18.79 18.57 -5.26
CA TYR A 514 20.16 19.07 -5.32
C TYR A 514 20.89 18.74 -4.02
N ASP A 515 21.91 17.91 -4.14
CA ASP A 515 22.81 17.60 -3.05
C ASP A 515 23.92 18.67 -2.97
N ARG A 516 23.89 19.47 -1.92
CA ARG A 516 24.84 20.58 -1.71
C ARG A 516 26.25 20.10 -1.36
N GLU A 517 26.39 18.95 -0.72
CA GLU A 517 27.68 18.40 -0.31
C GLU A 517 28.43 17.87 -1.51
N THR A 518 27.74 17.07 -2.34
CA THR A 518 28.32 16.50 -3.55
C THR A 518 28.21 17.41 -4.75
N GLN A 519 27.43 18.50 -4.69
CA GLN A 519 27.07 19.38 -5.80
C GLN A 519 26.45 18.60 -6.98
N GLU A 520 25.61 17.63 -6.67
CA GLU A 520 24.93 16.82 -7.66
C GLU A 520 23.47 17.20 -7.81
N VAL A 521 23.02 17.23 -9.07
CA VAL A 521 21.61 17.25 -9.41
C VAL A 521 21.13 15.81 -9.58
N LEU A 522 20.13 15.42 -8.80
CA LEU A 522 19.52 14.09 -8.81
C LEU A 522 18.16 14.24 -9.51
N LEU A 523 18.04 13.63 -10.69
CA LEU A 523 16.87 13.72 -11.55
C LEU A 523 16.29 12.31 -11.76
N PRO A 524 15.22 11.93 -11.04
CA PRO A 524 14.52 10.67 -11.31
C PRO A 524 13.69 10.80 -12.61
N VAL A 525 13.90 9.88 -13.56
CA VAL A 525 13.28 9.92 -14.89
C VAL A 525 12.55 8.61 -15.17
N ARG A 526 11.31 8.70 -15.62
CA ARG A 526 10.43 7.60 -16.04
C ARG A 526 10.16 7.67 -17.52
N LEU A 527 9.86 6.53 -18.11
CA LEU A 527 9.31 6.44 -19.46
C LEU A 527 7.78 6.27 -19.35
N LYS A 528 7.01 7.13 -20.03
CA LYS A 528 5.56 6.97 -20.17
C LYS A 528 5.22 6.61 -21.62
N ASN A 529 4.48 5.52 -21.82
CA ASN A 529 3.94 5.15 -23.12
C ASN A 529 2.74 6.04 -23.45
N VAL A 530 2.90 6.97 -24.38
CA VAL A 530 1.83 7.87 -24.86
C VAL A 530 1.18 7.37 -26.15
N SER A 531 1.59 6.19 -26.64
CA SER A 531 1.03 5.57 -27.83
C SER A 531 -0.15 4.64 -27.48
N LYS A 532 -0.80 4.12 -28.50
CA LYS A 532 -1.84 3.10 -28.37
C LYS A 532 -1.30 1.67 -28.52
N GLU A 533 0.00 1.50 -28.69
CA GLU A 533 0.66 0.22 -28.89
C GLU A 533 1.31 -0.25 -27.60
N THR A 534 1.31 -1.56 -27.34
CA THR A 534 2.11 -2.17 -26.28
C THR A 534 3.59 -2.15 -26.68
N LEU A 535 4.44 -1.64 -25.82
CA LEU A 535 5.89 -1.54 -26.03
C LEU A 535 6.63 -2.58 -25.18
N TYR A 536 7.76 -3.07 -25.67
CA TYR A 536 8.48 -4.17 -25.03
C TYR A 536 9.92 -3.79 -24.72
N PRO A 537 10.45 -4.21 -23.54
CA PRO A 537 11.87 -4.04 -23.22
C PRO A 537 12.75 -4.94 -24.10
N PRO A 538 14.09 -4.67 -24.10
CA PRO A 538 14.81 -3.67 -23.31
C PRO A 538 14.63 -2.25 -23.84
N PHE A 539 14.35 -1.30 -22.93
CA PHE A 539 14.28 0.11 -23.28
C PHE A 539 15.62 0.79 -22.99
N LYS A 540 16.04 1.65 -23.89
CA LYS A 540 17.29 2.41 -23.76
C LYS A 540 17.05 3.87 -24.13
N VAL A 541 17.49 4.77 -23.29
CA VAL A 541 17.51 6.21 -23.55
C VAL A 541 18.93 6.64 -23.85
N GLU A 542 19.14 7.34 -24.96
CA GLU A 542 20.42 7.91 -25.34
C GLU A 542 20.32 9.44 -25.41
N ILE A 543 21.18 10.12 -24.68
CA ILE A 543 21.26 11.58 -24.67
C ILE A 543 21.83 12.08 -25.99
N LYS A 544 21.02 12.84 -26.73
CA LYS A 544 21.40 13.43 -28.03
C LYS A 544 21.76 14.89 -27.92
N GLU A 545 21.19 15.57 -26.93
CA GLU A 545 21.43 16.98 -26.71
C GLU A 545 21.54 17.26 -25.21
N LEU A 546 22.52 18.04 -24.82
CA LEU A 546 22.73 18.52 -23.47
C LEU A 546 23.27 19.94 -23.61
N VAL A 547 22.40 20.94 -23.49
CA VAL A 547 22.74 22.34 -23.79
C VAL A 547 22.19 23.30 -22.73
N HIS A 548 22.84 24.45 -22.62
CA HIS A 548 22.34 25.52 -21.78
C HIS A 548 21.22 26.30 -22.51
N PRO A 549 20.06 26.58 -21.87
CA PRO A 549 18.88 27.15 -22.55
C PRO A 549 19.04 28.58 -23.03
N TYR A 550 20.02 29.33 -22.49
CA TYR A 550 20.24 30.75 -22.82
C TYR A 550 21.50 30.99 -23.66
N SER A 551 22.18 29.97 -24.14
CA SER A 551 23.32 30.19 -25.04
C SER A 551 22.80 30.46 -26.45
N ALA A 552 22.51 31.75 -26.75
CA ALA A 552 22.16 32.19 -28.09
C ALA A 552 23.37 32.19 -29.07
N LYS A 553 24.55 31.80 -28.61
CA LYS A 553 25.77 31.70 -29.42
C LYS A 553 26.37 30.31 -29.24
N ALA A 554 26.38 29.54 -30.29
CA ALA A 554 26.84 28.15 -30.37
C ALA A 554 28.35 27.94 -30.06
N HIS A 555 29.06 28.90 -29.48
CA HIS A 555 30.50 28.88 -29.28
C HIS A 555 31.01 29.36 -27.92
N GLU A 556 30.14 29.67 -26.96
CA GLU A 556 30.63 29.88 -25.60
C GLU A 556 30.60 28.52 -24.90
N GLU A 557 31.70 28.08 -24.34
CA GLU A 557 31.79 26.97 -23.37
C GLU A 557 30.99 27.38 -22.14
N VAL A 558 29.67 27.16 -22.20
CA VAL A 558 28.81 27.29 -21.05
C VAL A 558 28.91 25.99 -20.26
N ASP A 559 29.01 26.10 -18.96
CA ASP A 559 29.08 24.98 -18.02
C ASP A 559 27.87 24.03 -18.19
N VAL A 560 28.03 23.03 -19.02
CA VAL A 560 27.06 21.95 -19.20
C VAL A 560 27.32 20.92 -18.11
N PRO A 561 26.29 20.43 -17.39
CA PRO A 561 26.50 19.47 -16.32
C PRO A 561 27.05 18.14 -16.85
N THR A 562 27.95 17.54 -16.10
CA THR A 562 28.53 16.25 -16.41
C THR A 562 27.61 15.13 -15.93
N ILE A 563 27.25 14.18 -16.78
CA ILE A 563 26.50 12.97 -16.41
C ILE A 563 27.42 12.02 -15.66
N LEU A 564 26.99 11.56 -14.47
CA LEU A 564 27.82 10.76 -13.56
C LEU A 564 27.57 9.25 -13.64
N ASN A 565 26.36 8.82 -14.05
CA ASN A 565 25.93 7.44 -13.91
C ASN A 565 25.29 6.85 -15.17
N ALA A 566 25.72 7.31 -16.34
CA ALA A 566 25.31 6.67 -17.59
C ALA A 566 25.74 5.20 -17.65
N THR A 567 24.89 4.33 -18.17
CA THR A 567 25.13 2.88 -18.28
C THR A 567 26.38 2.57 -19.13
N ASN A 568 26.67 3.40 -20.12
CA ASN A 568 27.83 3.25 -21.00
C ASN A 568 29.08 4.05 -20.55
N GLY A 569 29.04 4.69 -19.38
CA GLY A 569 30.14 5.48 -18.81
C GLY A 569 30.43 6.81 -19.51
N LYS A 570 29.65 7.23 -20.51
CA LYS A 570 29.81 8.54 -21.14
C LYS A 570 29.25 9.64 -20.22
N THR A 571 29.85 10.81 -20.28
CA THR A 571 29.54 11.92 -19.36
C THR A 571 28.80 13.09 -20.00
N GLY A 572 28.40 12.98 -21.26
CA GLY A 572 27.70 13.99 -22.04
C GLY A 572 26.84 13.39 -23.15
N VAL A 573 26.79 14.05 -24.31
CA VAL A 573 26.09 13.54 -25.48
C VAL A 573 26.55 12.13 -25.84
N GLY A 574 25.62 11.23 -26.13
CA GLY A 574 25.82 9.82 -26.33
C GLY A 574 25.86 8.99 -25.04
N ALA A 575 25.64 9.60 -23.87
CA ALA A 575 25.39 8.87 -22.63
C ALA A 575 24.09 8.06 -22.73
N THR A 576 24.05 6.86 -22.16
CA THR A 576 22.88 5.99 -22.24
C THR A 576 22.40 5.56 -20.86
N PHE A 577 21.09 5.41 -20.74
CA PHE A 577 20.42 4.87 -19.55
C PHE A 577 19.62 3.63 -19.94
N ASP A 578 19.78 2.56 -19.18
CA ASP A 578 19.11 1.29 -19.40
C ASP A 578 17.87 1.17 -18.50
N TYR A 579 16.71 1.03 -19.13
CA TYR A 579 15.41 0.85 -18.47
C TYR A 579 14.91 -0.59 -18.52
N SER A 580 15.74 -1.56 -18.87
CA SER A 580 15.33 -2.97 -19.06
C SER A 580 14.71 -3.59 -17.81
N LYS A 581 15.08 -3.12 -16.61
CA LYS A 581 14.56 -3.58 -15.33
C LYS A 581 13.53 -2.63 -14.71
N ALA A 582 13.20 -1.56 -15.37
CA ALA A 582 12.31 -0.51 -14.83
C ALA A 582 10.81 -0.84 -14.94
N LEU A 583 10.48 -2.05 -15.39
CA LEU A 583 9.11 -2.58 -15.42
C LEU A 583 8.79 -3.49 -14.24
N HIS A 584 9.72 -3.74 -13.32
CA HIS A 584 9.58 -4.77 -12.29
C HIS A 584 9.28 -6.14 -12.93
N ASP A 585 8.15 -6.75 -12.56
CA ASP A 585 7.72 -8.05 -13.06
C ASP A 585 6.89 -7.97 -14.37
N LEU A 586 6.64 -6.75 -14.88
CA LEU A 586 5.87 -6.59 -16.11
C LEU A 586 6.73 -6.90 -17.34
N GLU A 587 6.13 -7.58 -18.31
CA GLU A 587 6.79 -8.00 -19.55
C GLU A 587 6.69 -6.96 -20.67
N SER A 588 5.86 -5.93 -20.47
CA SER A 588 5.54 -4.88 -21.46
C SER A 588 5.15 -3.58 -20.77
N LEU A 589 5.27 -2.49 -21.51
CA LEU A 589 4.79 -1.16 -21.14
C LEU A 589 3.51 -0.87 -21.95
N GLU A 590 2.38 -1.06 -21.31
CA GLU A 590 1.07 -0.86 -21.91
C GLU A 590 0.79 0.63 -22.23
N PRO A 591 -0.19 0.96 -23.09
CA PRO A 591 -0.64 2.34 -23.27
C PRO A 591 -0.94 3.03 -21.95
N GLU A 592 -0.49 4.28 -21.79
CA GLU A 592 -0.57 5.14 -20.59
C GLU A 592 0.27 4.67 -19.40
N ALA A 593 0.84 3.46 -19.42
CA ALA A 593 1.71 2.96 -18.34
C ALA A 593 3.05 3.70 -18.28
N VAL A 594 3.64 3.71 -17.09
CA VAL A 594 4.96 4.29 -16.83
C VAL A 594 5.91 3.25 -16.23
N THR A 595 7.22 3.48 -16.39
CA THR A 595 8.26 2.66 -15.76
C THR A 595 8.56 3.12 -14.33
N ASP A 596 9.34 2.34 -13.58
CA ASP A 596 10.09 2.87 -12.44
C ASP A 596 10.98 4.04 -12.87
N ALA A 597 11.27 4.93 -11.93
CA ALA A 597 12.23 6.00 -12.17
C ALA A 597 13.66 5.46 -12.17
N ILE A 598 14.43 5.84 -13.16
CA ILE A 598 15.89 5.71 -13.16
C ILE A 598 16.49 7.04 -12.74
N LEU A 599 17.33 7.03 -11.71
CA LEU A 599 17.97 8.24 -11.21
C LEU A 599 19.10 8.65 -12.18
N TRP A 600 18.96 9.79 -12.84
CA TRP A 600 20.03 10.43 -13.60
C TRP A 600 20.77 11.39 -12.68
N ARG A 601 22.08 11.24 -12.58
CA ARG A 601 22.94 12.06 -11.72
C ARG A 601 23.81 12.96 -12.57
N PHE A 602 23.79 14.27 -12.26
CA PHE A 602 24.59 15.26 -12.95
C PHE A 602 25.47 16.00 -11.95
N LYS A 603 26.74 16.21 -12.30
CA LYS A 603 27.60 17.13 -11.58
C LYS A 603 27.37 18.53 -12.13
N ALA A 604 26.92 19.44 -11.29
CA ALA A 604 26.79 20.85 -11.65
C ALA A 604 28.15 21.54 -11.57
N ALA A 605 28.50 22.31 -12.58
CA ALA A 605 29.78 23.04 -12.60
C ALA A 605 29.81 24.19 -11.59
N SER A 606 28.65 24.77 -11.25
CA SER A 606 28.50 25.74 -10.16
C SER A 606 27.15 25.61 -9.46
N ALA A 607 27.14 25.85 -8.15
CA ALA A 607 25.94 25.72 -7.30
C ALA A 607 24.83 26.76 -7.60
N VAL A 608 25.04 27.74 -8.44
CA VAL A 608 24.20 28.95 -8.45
C VAL A 608 23.30 29.09 -9.67
N LYS A 609 23.59 28.44 -10.81
CA LYS A 609 22.80 28.62 -12.06
C LYS A 609 22.97 27.50 -13.05
N THR A 610 22.63 26.26 -12.68
CA THR A 610 22.67 25.18 -13.67
C THR A 610 21.28 24.96 -14.25
N SER A 611 20.98 25.63 -15.34
CA SER A 611 19.83 25.36 -16.20
C SER A 611 20.34 24.60 -17.41
N PHE A 612 19.74 23.46 -17.75
CA PHE A 612 20.11 22.70 -18.95
C PHE A 612 18.90 22.07 -19.62
N HIS A 613 19.00 21.89 -20.93
CA HIS A 613 18.06 21.12 -21.72
C HIS A 613 18.65 19.75 -22.05
N VAL A 614 17.82 18.73 -21.96
CA VAL A 614 18.17 17.36 -22.35
C VAL A 614 17.30 16.95 -23.52
N GLY A 615 17.91 16.63 -24.65
CA GLY A 615 17.27 15.92 -25.75
C GLY A 615 17.71 14.46 -25.74
N ALA A 616 16.79 13.53 -25.94
CA ALA A 616 17.06 12.09 -25.88
C ALA A 616 16.32 11.31 -26.94
N ASP A 617 16.97 10.28 -27.47
CA ASP A 617 16.33 9.23 -28.27
C ASP A 617 16.01 8.02 -27.40
N ILE A 618 14.84 7.43 -27.65
CA ILE A 618 14.38 6.26 -26.92
C ILE A 618 14.23 5.10 -27.91
N THR A 619 14.80 3.96 -27.56
CA THR A 619 14.70 2.72 -28.34
C THR A 619 14.16 1.58 -27.51
N GLY A 620 13.49 0.63 -28.17
CA GLY A 620 12.91 -0.56 -27.58
C GLY A 620 12.34 -1.45 -28.66
N PHE A 621 11.27 -2.18 -28.36
CA PHE A 621 10.64 -3.10 -29.28
C PHE A 621 9.12 -2.85 -29.36
N VAL A 622 8.58 -3.10 -30.55
CA VAL A 622 7.13 -3.16 -30.81
C VAL A 622 6.78 -4.56 -31.33
N ALA A 623 5.51 -4.95 -31.21
CA ALA A 623 5.03 -6.17 -31.85
C ALA A 623 5.23 -6.06 -33.36
N LYS A 624 5.75 -7.12 -33.99
CA LYS A 624 5.87 -7.20 -35.43
C LYS A 624 4.46 -7.24 -36.03
N LYS A 625 4.12 -6.27 -36.88
CA LYS A 625 2.86 -6.31 -37.63
C LYS A 625 2.89 -7.55 -38.52
N GLY A 626 1.93 -8.46 -38.34
CA GLY A 626 1.76 -9.57 -39.24
C GLY A 626 1.68 -9.02 -40.67
N ALA A 627 2.35 -9.66 -41.61
CA ALA A 627 2.08 -9.38 -43.03
C ALA A 627 0.61 -9.73 -43.30
N GLU A 628 -0.21 -8.71 -43.59
CA GLU A 628 -1.57 -8.88 -44.08
C GLU A 628 -1.57 -9.66 -45.41
#